data_61a295350cf09ef4e3ae80a27bdf3803
#
_entry.id   61a295350cf09ef4e3ae80a27bdf3803
#
_cell.length_a   1.000
_cell.length_b   1.000
_cell.length_c   1.000
_cell.angle_alpha   90.00
_cell.angle_beta   90.00
_cell.angle_gamma   90.00
#
_symmetry.space_group_name_H-M   'P 1'
#
loop_
_entity.id
_entity.type
_entity.pdbx_description
1 polymer ?
#
loop_
_entity_poly.entity_id
_entity_poly.type
_entity_poly.pdbx_seq_one_letter_code
_entity_poly.pdbx_strand_id
1 'polypeptide(L)'
;MAEDFTRATNLTPEVEAQIEDAFEYHEWTADKVGYGIAVRAVLAKAVKVIVENVPPGPDRTVAIRKIREARMDCNSAITHGGKY
;
A
#
# COMPACT_ATOMS: atom_id res chain seq x y z
N MET A 1 -17.27 1.18 30.33
CA MET A 1 -17.27 0.97 29.47
C MET A 1 -16.39 1.53 28.80
N ALA A 2 -16.06 1.08 28.40
CA ALA A 2 -15.04 1.51 27.78
C ALA A 2 -15.21 2.65 27.20
N GLU A 3 -16.22 2.84 27.32
CA GLU A 3 -16.43 3.86 26.84
C GLU A 3 -15.83 4.82 27.44
N ASP A 4 -15.38 4.65 28.42
CA ASP A 4 -14.67 5.59 28.93
C ASP A 4 -13.48 5.81 28.24
N PHE A 5 -13.20 5.08 27.27
CA PHE A 5 -12.27 5.44 26.32
C PHE A 5 -12.65 6.72 25.74
N THR A 6 -11.89 7.70 25.96
CA THR A 6 -12.24 9.02 25.58
C THR A 6 -11.65 9.32 24.24
N ARG A 7 -12.46 9.33 23.23
CA ARG A 7 -11.98 9.50 21.87
C ARG A 7 -11.14 10.74 21.71
N ALA A 8 -11.51 11.83 22.36
CA ALA A 8 -10.81 13.09 22.21
C ALA A 8 -9.38 13.02 22.70
N THR A 9 -9.08 12.17 23.69
CA THR A 9 -7.72 12.09 24.18
C THR A 9 -6.81 11.28 23.31
N ASN A 10 -7.36 10.50 22.39
CA ASN A 10 -6.53 9.71 21.48
C ASN A 10 -6.27 10.41 20.16
N LEU A 11 -7.01 11.43 19.83
CA LEU A 11 -6.79 12.22 18.64
C LEU A 11 -6.06 13.50 19.02
N THR A 12 -4.74 13.39 19.15
CA THR A 12 -3.90 14.54 19.45
C THR A 12 -3.60 15.31 18.17
N PRO A 13 -3.15 16.57 18.25
CA PRO A 13 -2.76 17.31 17.05
C PRO A 13 -1.71 16.60 16.22
N GLU A 14 -0.79 15.88 16.86
CA GLU A 14 0.24 15.14 16.16
C GLU A 14 -0.34 13.95 15.41
N VAL A 15 -1.25 13.22 16.02
CA VAL A 15 -1.91 12.08 15.39
C VAL A 15 -2.81 12.56 14.26
N GLU A 16 -3.52 13.67 14.47
CA GLU A 16 -4.37 14.23 13.43
C GLU A 16 -3.55 14.62 12.21
N ALA A 17 -2.41 15.26 12.42
CA ALA A 17 -1.53 15.64 11.32
C ALA A 17 -0.99 14.44 10.57
N GLN A 18 -0.66 13.34 11.27
CA GLN A 18 -0.21 12.12 10.63
C GLN A 18 -1.30 11.48 9.78
N ILE A 19 -2.52 11.49 10.29
CA ILE A 19 -3.66 10.93 9.55
C ILE A 19 -3.90 11.75 8.28
N GLU A 20 -3.89 13.07 8.38
CA GLU A 20 -4.11 13.95 7.24
C GLU A 20 -3.03 13.73 6.20
N ASP A 21 -1.77 13.66 6.60
CA ASP A 21 -0.68 13.43 5.67
C ASP A 21 -0.80 12.05 4.98
N ALA A 22 -1.17 11.03 5.73
CA ALA A 22 -1.27 9.67 5.20
C ALA A 22 -2.39 9.51 4.18
N PHE A 23 -3.47 10.28 4.33
CA PHE A 23 -4.63 10.16 3.44
C PHE A 23 -4.77 11.29 2.43
N GLU A 24 -3.88 12.31 2.49
CA GLU A 24 -3.94 13.39 1.54
C GLU A 24 -3.32 12.96 0.22
N TYR A 25 -3.82 13.50 -0.87
CA TYR A 25 -3.25 13.24 -2.18
C TYR A 25 -1.87 13.89 -2.29
N HIS A 26 -0.90 13.12 -2.71
CA HIS A 26 0.45 13.61 -2.93
C HIS A 26 0.84 13.36 -4.40
N GLU A 27 1.16 14.42 -5.10
CA GLU A 27 1.58 14.28 -6.49
C GLU A 27 2.99 13.71 -6.52
N TRP A 28 3.22 12.73 -7.39
CA TRP A 28 4.53 12.11 -7.51
C TRP A 28 5.45 12.96 -8.37
N THR A 29 6.71 13.07 -7.95
CA THR A 29 7.77 13.64 -8.76
C THR A 29 8.11 12.67 -9.91
N ALA A 30 8.89 13.13 -10.88
CA ALA A 30 9.31 12.27 -11.99
C ALA A 30 10.06 11.04 -11.49
N ASP A 31 10.89 11.19 -10.46
CA ASP A 31 11.62 10.06 -9.89
C ASP A 31 10.68 9.05 -9.26
N LYS A 32 9.68 9.50 -8.52
CA LYS A 32 8.71 8.60 -7.91
C LYS A 32 7.89 7.86 -8.95
N VAL A 33 7.53 8.52 -10.04
CA VAL A 33 6.84 7.86 -11.16
C VAL A 33 7.71 6.75 -11.72
N GLY A 34 9.01 7.00 -11.90
CA GLY A 34 9.94 5.99 -12.38
C GLY A 34 10.02 4.78 -11.44
N TYR A 35 10.08 5.01 -10.13
CA TYR A 35 10.11 3.92 -9.15
C TYR A 35 8.82 3.11 -9.21
N GLY A 36 7.68 3.76 -9.31
CA GLY A 36 6.39 3.08 -9.39
C GLY A 36 6.26 2.24 -10.66
N ILE A 37 6.75 2.73 -11.79
CA ILE A 37 6.73 1.99 -13.05
C ILE A 37 7.58 0.73 -12.93
N ALA A 38 8.79 0.83 -12.33
CA ALA A 38 9.67 -0.31 -12.17
C ALA A 38 9.05 -1.40 -11.29
N VAL A 39 8.48 -1.01 -10.17
CA VAL A 39 7.83 -1.96 -9.26
C VAL A 39 6.63 -2.62 -9.94
N ARG A 40 5.79 -1.83 -10.60
CA ARG A 40 4.60 -2.36 -11.27
C ARG A 40 4.98 -3.38 -12.33
N ALA A 41 6.03 -3.11 -13.09
CA ALA A 41 6.46 -4.03 -14.16
C ALA A 41 6.89 -5.38 -13.61
N VAL A 42 7.64 -5.40 -12.51
CA VAL A 42 8.10 -6.64 -11.88
C VAL A 42 6.94 -7.40 -11.27
N LEU A 43 6.03 -6.71 -10.59
CA LEU A 43 4.89 -7.39 -9.95
C LEU A 43 3.93 -7.94 -11.00
N ALA A 44 3.72 -7.23 -12.11
CA ALA A 44 2.90 -7.72 -13.21
C ALA A 44 3.52 -8.98 -13.82
N LYS A 45 4.84 -9.01 -13.97
CA LYS A 45 5.51 -10.19 -14.48
C LYS A 45 5.36 -11.37 -13.52
N ALA A 46 5.45 -11.11 -12.22
CA ALA A 46 5.27 -12.15 -11.22
C ALA A 46 3.88 -12.79 -11.33
N VAL A 47 2.85 -11.98 -11.55
CA VAL A 47 1.49 -12.50 -11.73
C VAL A 47 1.41 -13.39 -12.97
N LYS A 48 2.04 -12.98 -14.08
CA LYS A 48 2.04 -13.78 -15.30
C LYS A 48 2.71 -15.13 -15.08
N VAL A 49 3.84 -15.15 -14.39
CA VAL A 49 4.56 -16.39 -14.09
C VAL A 49 3.71 -17.30 -13.20
N ILE A 50 3.00 -16.73 -12.24
CA ILE A 50 2.11 -17.50 -11.36
C ILE A 50 0.99 -18.12 -12.18
N VAL A 51 0.35 -17.36 -13.06
CA VAL A 51 -0.76 -17.87 -13.87
C VAL A 51 -0.27 -18.99 -14.80
N GLU A 52 0.96 -18.89 -15.30
CA GLU A 52 1.51 -19.91 -16.19
C GLU A 52 1.89 -21.20 -15.48
N ASN A 53 2.26 -21.12 -14.23
CA ASN A 53 2.88 -22.25 -13.53
C ASN A 53 2.10 -22.79 -12.33
N VAL A 54 1.08 -22.12 -11.89
CA VAL A 54 0.33 -22.49 -10.70
C VAL A 54 -1.09 -22.85 -11.09
N PRO A 55 -1.62 -24.00 -10.66
CA PRO A 55 -2.98 -24.40 -10.98
C PRO A 55 -4.01 -23.39 -10.47
N PRO A 56 -5.10 -23.18 -11.21
CA PRO A 56 -6.15 -22.28 -10.73
C PRO A 56 -6.80 -22.85 -9.48
N GLY A 57 -7.18 -21.97 -8.58
CA GLY A 57 -7.82 -22.36 -7.33
C GLY A 57 -7.73 -21.24 -6.31
N PRO A 58 -8.28 -21.46 -5.12
CA PRO A 58 -8.29 -20.43 -4.07
C PRO A 58 -6.91 -19.91 -3.68
N ASP A 59 -5.93 -20.80 -3.60
CA ASP A 59 -4.58 -20.38 -3.20
C ASP A 59 -3.93 -19.48 -4.25
N ARG A 60 -4.13 -19.79 -5.53
CA ARG A 60 -3.60 -18.92 -6.59
C ARG A 60 -4.26 -17.54 -6.56
N THR A 61 -5.56 -17.53 -6.34
CA THR A 61 -6.31 -16.27 -6.24
C THR A 61 -5.79 -15.43 -5.08
N VAL A 62 -5.53 -16.03 -3.94
CA VAL A 62 -4.99 -15.33 -2.77
C VAL A 62 -3.58 -14.82 -3.06
N ALA A 63 -2.74 -15.63 -3.71
CA ALA A 63 -1.38 -15.21 -4.05
C ALA A 63 -1.39 -13.97 -4.95
N ILE A 64 -2.24 -13.96 -5.97
CA ILE A 64 -2.36 -12.81 -6.86
C ILE A 64 -2.86 -11.58 -6.11
N ARG A 65 -3.81 -11.76 -5.20
CA ARG A 65 -4.31 -10.65 -4.39
C ARG A 65 -3.20 -10.05 -3.53
N LYS A 66 -2.35 -10.90 -2.95
CA LYS A 66 -1.24 -10.40 -2.13
C LYS A 66 -0.23 -9.59 -2.95
N ILE A 67 -0.02 -9.96 -4.21
CA ILE A 67 0.85 -9.19 -5.08
C ILE A 67 0.22 -7.83 -5.39
N ARG A 68 -1.09 -7.78 -5.62
CA ARG A 68 -1.78 -6.51 -5.82
C ARG A 68 -1.69 -5.63 -4.57
N GLU A 69 -1.81 -6.22 -3.39
CA GLU A 69 -1.67 -5.49 -2.13
C GLU A 69 -0.24 -5.01 -1.95
N ALA A 70 0.74 -5.83 -2.31
CA ALA A 70 2.14 -5.42 -2.25
C ALA A 70 2.39 -4.18 -3.14
N ARG A 71 1.75 -4.12 -4.31
CA ARG A 71 1.87 -2.93 -5.15
C ARG A 71 1.32 -1.69 -4.45
N MET A 72 0.19 -1.82 -3.76
CA MET A 72 -0.40 -0.70 -3.03
C MET A 72 0.51 -0.23 -1.90
N ASP A 73 1.09 -1.18 -1.17
CA ASP A 73 2.02 -0.86 -0.10
C ASP A 73 3.29 -0.19 -0.64
N CYS A 74 3.81 -0.67 -1.76
CA CYS A 74 4.97 -0.05 -2.38
C CYS A 74 4.65 1.38 -2.85
N ASN A 75 3.47 1.59 -3.43
CA ASN A 75 3.06 2.93 -3.85
C ASN A 75 2.98 3.87 -2.66
N SER A 76 2.44 3.41 -1.54
CA SER A 76 2.37 4.21 -0.32
C SER A 76 3.78 4.54 0.19
N ALA A 77 4.67 3.55 0.20
CA ALA A 77 6.05 3.76 0.65
C ALA A 77 6.78 4.78 -0.25
N ILE A 78 6.57 4.71 -1.56
CA ILE A 78 7.16 5.66 -2.49
C ILE A 78 6.59 7.06 -2.23
N THR A 79 5.28 7.16 -2.08
CA THR A 79 4.61 8.43 -1.85
C THR A 79 5.15 9.14 -0.61
N HIS A 80 5.32 8.39 0.48
CA HIS A 80 5.67 8.96 1.77
C HIS A 80 7.16 8.83 2.12
N GLY A 81 7.98 8.35 1.19
CA GLY A 81 9.42 8.24 1.40
C GLY A 81 9.79 7.31 2.53
N GLY A 82 9.00 6.28 2.74
CA GLY A 82 9.27 5.31 3.80
C GLY A 82 8.87 5.77 5.19
N LYS A 83 8.10 6.86 5.29
CA LYS A 83 7.74 7.42 6.60
C LYS A 83 6.81 6.50 7.40
N TYR A 84 5.97 5.75 6.73
CA TYR A 84 4.97 4.89 7.39
C TYR A 84 5.22 3.42 7.15
#